data_a785b243f628bee274511f81541abaf1
#
_entry.id   a785b243f628bee274511f81541abaf1
#
_cell.length_a   1.000
_cell.length_b   1.000
_cell.length_c   1.000
_cell.angle_alpha   90.00
_cell.angle_beta   90.00
_cell.angle_gamma   90.00
#
_symmetry.space_group_name_H-M   'P 1'
#
loop_
_entity.id
_entity.type
_entity.pdbx_description
1 polymer ?
#
loop_
_entity_poly.entity_id
_entity_poly.type
_entity_poly.pdbx_seq_one_letter_code
_entity_poly.pdbx_strand_id
1 'polypeptide(L)'
;MKIKDRDLRWLRSDFPNLYYDADAHQILGELDFCAVYDSESGKITIANLVKETDFLIQDVFEVEIYLDDLDWNGWPKVFEVGGKYCRIAGKCEVPIIDLHIYPHSRACCLGLKYRDSQQLCIEDFLYELVIPFFYRLSYTDKFGIDRARKDLWGEYSHGKKGEIEHFLEIMNIVRHNPGRNDPCPCGSGKKYKKCHLGEVESPENPLRRTSLDASTRLRR
;
A
#
# COMPACT_ATOMS: atom_id res chain seq x y z
N MET A 1 -3.74 12.15 -9.80
CA MET A 1 -3.13 12.88 -8.63
C MET A 1 -2.59 14.21 -9.12
N LYS A 2 -2.82 15.33 -8.41
CA LYS A 2 -2.31 16.65 -8.86
C LYS A 2 -0.90 16.90 -8.33
N ILE A 3 0.04 17.18 -9.21
CA ILE A 3 1.43 17.53 -8.88
C ILE A 3 1.56 19.06 -8.75
N LYS A 4 2.22 19.52 -7.70
CA LYS A 4 2.52 20.93 -7.43
C LYS A 4 4.03 21.20 -7.60
N ASP A 5 4.43 22.44 -7.81
CA ASP A 5 5.85 22.79 -7.94
C ASP A 5 6.70 22.36 -6.74
N ARG A 6 6.13 22.37 -5.53
CA ARG A 6 6.82 21.88 -4.33
C ARG A 6 7.10 20.38 -4.42
N ASP A 7 6.16 19.63 -5.00
CA ASP A 7 6.27 18.18 -5.12
C ASP A 7 7.37 17.82 -6.13
N LEU A 8 7.48 18.59 -7.22
CA LEU A 8 8.57 18.43 -8.20
C LEU A 8 9.95 18.79 -7.63
N ARG A 9 10.03 19.82 -6.78
CA ARG A 9 11.30 20.15 -6.10
C ARG A 9 11.71 19.06 -5.14
N TRP A 10 10.77 18.57 -4.35
CA TRP A 10 10.99 17.45 -3.44
C TRP A 10 11.42 16.19 -4.21
N LEU A 11 10.69 15.80 -5.26
CA LEU A 11 11.01 14.62 -6.07
C LEU A 11 12.45 14.67 -6.61
N ARG A 12 12.88 15.82 -7.12
CA ARG A 12 14.25 16.02 -7.63
C ARG A 12 15.32 15.94 -6.53
N SER A 13 14.98 16.34 -5.31
CA SER A 13 15.90 16.31 -4.16
C SER A 13 16.07 14.90 -3.63
N ASP A 14 14.95 14.22 -3.40
CA ASP A 14 14.92 12.94 -2.69
C ASP A 14 15.05 11.73 -3.63
N PHE A 15 14.59 11.86 -4.87
CA PHE A 15 14.66 10.83 -5.91
C PHE A 15 15.19 11.39 -7.23
N PRO A 16 16.49 11.72 -7.31
CA PRO A 16 17.07 12.43 -8.47
C PRO A 16 17.01 11.60 -9.77
N ASN A 17 16.83 10.28 -9.69
CA ASN A 17 16.73 9.39 -10.84
C ASN A 17 15.27 9.19 -11.30
N LEU A 18 14.28 9.77 -10.59
CA LEU A 18 12.89 9.86 -11.03
C LEU A 18 12.64 11.20 -11.71
N TYR A 19 11.92 11.20 -12.81
CA TYR A 19 11.52 12.41 -13.51
C TYR A 19 10.02 12.43 -13.80
N TYR A 20 9.45 13.63 -13.80
CA TYR A 20 8.06 13.86 -14.14
C TYR A 20 7.92 14.27 -15.58
N ASP A 21 7.16 13.47 -16.36
CA ASP A 21 6.71 13.81 -17.70
C ASP A 21 5.37 14.55 -17.59
N ALA A 22 5.37 15.84 -17.93
CA ALA A 22 4.18 16.68 -17.84
C ALA A 22 3.17 16.40 -18.95
N ASP A 23 3.62 15.96 -20.12
CA ASP A 23 2.77 15.68 -21.27
C ASP A 23 1.99 14.38 -21.07
N ALA A 24 2.65 13.35 -20.54
CA ALA A 24 2.04 12.06 -20.24
C ALA A 24 1.44 12.01 -18.83
N HIS A 25 1.67 13.04 -18.00
CA HIS A 25 1.26 13.11 -16.59
C HIS A 25 1.68 11.85 -15.79
N GLN A 26 2.96 11.52 -15.87
CA GLN A 26 3.52 10.31 -15.25
C GLN A 26 4.90 10.60 -14.63
N ILE A 27 5.31 9.75 -13.69
CA ILE A 27 6.65 9.74 -13.11
C ILE A 27 7.34 8.46 -13.55
N LEU A 28 8.58 8.59 -14.04
CA LEU A 28 9.34 7.50 -14.61
C LEU A 28 10.77 7.51 -14.08
N GLY A 29 11.44 6.37 -14.15
CA GLY A 29 12.87 6.27 -13.91
C GLY A 29 13.23 5.23 -12.84
N GLU A 30 14.40 5.42 -12.24
CA GLU A 30 14.90 4.52 -11.21
C GLU A 30 14.49 5.00 -9.82
N LEU A 31 13.70 4.18 -9.13
CA LEU A 31 13.36 4.35 -7.72
C LEU A 31 14.46 3.69 -6.87
N ASP A 32 15.41 4.50 -6.43
CA ASP A 32 16.43 4.09 -5.46
C ASP A 32 15.92 4.37 -4.04
N PHE A 33 15.98 3.38 -3.17
CA PHE A 33 15.58 3.53 -1.78
C PHE A 33 16.46 2.73 -0.83
N CYS A 34 16.58 3.25 0.38
CA CYS A 34 17.12 2.55 1.54
C CYS A 34 16.07 2.56 2.63
N ALA A 35 15.57 1.38 3.01
CA ALA A 35 14.46 1.27 3.97
C ALA A 35 14.68 0.11 4.94
N VAL A 36 14.00 0.18 6.09
CA VAL A 36 14.06 -0.83 7.14
C VAL A 36 12.66 -1.19 7.61
N TYR A 37 12.44 -2.47 7.87
CA TYR A 37 11.23 -2.95 8.53
C TYR A 37 11.42 -2.94 10.04
N ASP A 38 10.54 -2.23 10.72
CA ASP A 38 10.44 -2.24 12.18
C ASP A 38 9.37 -3.26 12.59
N SER A 39 9.80 -4.36 13.18
CA SER A 39 8.92 -5.45 13.61
C SER A 39 8.02 -5.07 14.82
N GLU A 40 8.39 -4.05 15.61
CA GLU A 40 7.57 -3.60 16.74
C GLU A 40 6.38 -2.77 16.29
N SER A 41 6.61 -1.86 15.34
CA SER A 41 5.55 -1.01 14.78
C SER A 41 4.85 -1.64 13.57
N GLY A 42 5.44 -2.66 12.93
CA GLY A 42 4.97 -3.26 11.68
C GLY A 42 5.10 -2.31 10.48
N LYS A 43 6.00 -1.32 10.54
CA LYS A 43 6.16 -0.31 9.51
C LYS A 43 7.48 -0.45 8.76
N ILE A 44 7.43 -0.10 7.47
CA ILE A 44 8.62 0.09 6.64
C ILE A 44 8.89 1.60 6.61
N THR A 45 10.10 2.00 6.98
CA THR A 45 10.51 3.42 7.04
C THR A 45 11.81 3.62 6.27
N ILE A 46 11.96 4.81 5.68
CA ILE A 46 13.20 5.19 5.00
C ILE A 46 14.33 5.31 6.01
N ALA A 47 15.46 4.70 5.68
CA ALA A 47 16.65 4.67 6.51
C ALA A 47 17.62 5.79 6.12
N ASN A 48 17.52 6.94 6.76
CA ASN A 48 18.49 8.02 6.55
C ASN A 48 19.74 7.89 7.43
N LEU A 49 19.65 7.19 8.56
CA LEU A 49 20.74 7.00 9.55
C LEU A 49 20.48 5.74 10.41
N VAL A 50 20.35 4.57 9.81
CA VAL A 50 20.09 3.35 10.61
C VAL A 50 21.36 2.53 10.77
N LYS A 51 21.57 1.98 11.98
CA LYS A 51 22.56 0.94 12.18
C LYS A 51 22.23 -0.25 11.28
N GLU A 52 23.25 -0.82 10.69
CA GLU A 52 23.14 -2.02 9.85
C GLU A 52 22.35 -3.10 10.60
N THR A 53 21.19 -3.45 10.06
CA THR A 53 20.32 -4.51 10.59
C THR A 53 20.01 -5.48 9.47
N ASP A 54 19.66 -6.72 9.80
CA ASP A 54 19.28 -7.74 8.82
C ASP A 54 18.08 -7.30 7.94
N PHE A 55 17.28 -6.36 8.45
CA PHE A 55 16.10 -5.81 7.78
C PHE A 55 16.37 -4.54 6.98
N LEU A 56 17.62 -4.04 6.98
CA LEU A 56 18.01 -2.93 6.11
C LEU A 56 18.12 -3.44 4.67
N ILE A 57 17.38 -2.81 3.79
CA ILE A 57 17.40 -3.10 2.35
C ILE A 57 17.64 -1.81 1.60
N GLN A 58 18.68 -1.81 0.78
CA GLN A 58 18.92 -0.82 -0.25
C GLN A 58 18.73 -1.49 -1.60
N ASP A 59 17.90 -0.90 -2.45
CA ASP A 59 17.58 -1.46 -3.76
C ASP A 59 17.11 -0.40 -4.74
N VAL A 60 17.13 -0.77 -6.04
CA VAL A 60 16.71 0.09 -7.16
C VAL A 60 15.72 -0.66 -8.03
N PHE A 61 14.62 0.00 -8.40
CA PHE A 61 13.63 -0.51 -9.35
C PHE A 61 13.37 0.50 -10.46
N GLU A 62 13.27 0.04 -11.69
CA GLU A 62 12.80 0.84 -12.81
C GLU A 62 11.27 0.89 -12.76
N VAL A 63 10.69 2.09 -12.64
CA VAL A 63 9.26 2.26 -12.37
C VAL A 63 8.60 3.24 -13.32
N GLU A 64 7.30 3.03 -13.56
CA GLU A 64 6.39 3.97 -14.19
C GLU A 64 5.17 4.17 -13.28
N ILE A 65 4.81 5.43 -13.00
CA ILE A 65 3.67 5.82 -12.17
C ILE A 65 2.74 6.71 -12.98
N TYR A 66 1.56 6.22 -13.29
CA TYR A 66 0.55 6.92 -14.09
C TYR A 66 -0.41 7.67 -13.17
N LEU A 67 -0.27 8.99 -13.10
CA LEU A 67 -0.98 9.81 -12.11
C LEU A 67 -2.47 9.98 -12.37
N ASP A 68 -2.92 9.78 -13.62
CA ASP A 68 -4.32 9.87 -14.04
C ASP A 68 -4.96 8.49 -14.27
N ASP A 69 -4.17 7.44 -14.45
CA ASP A 69 -4.69 6.07 -14.53
C ASP A 69 -4.72 5.47 -13.12
N LEU A 70 -5.91 5.44 -12.53
CA LEU A 70 -6.08 5.06 -11.14
C LEU A 70 -6.47 3.58 -11.03
N ASP A 71 -6.04 2.95 -9.96
CA ASP A 71 -6.53 1.64 -9.56
C ASP A 71 -7.95 1.75 -8.95
N TRP A 72 -8.51 0.64 -8.54
CA TRP A 72 -9.84 0.60 -7.92
C TRP A 72 -9.92 1.29 -6.53
N ASN A 73 -8.78 1.52 -5.84
CA ASN A 73 -8.69 2.34 -4.63
C ASN A 73 -8.64 3.84 -4.94
N GLY A 74 -8.53 4.21 -6.21
CA GLY A 74 -8.32 5.58 -6.65
C GLY A 74 -6.88 6.06 -6.54
N TRP A 75 -5.90 5.15 -6.45
CA TRP A 75 -4.48 5.48 -6.44
C TRP A 75 -3.87 5.40 -7.82
N PRO A 76 -2.82 6.20 -8.10
CA PRO A 76 -2.03 6.07 -9.31
C PRO A 76 -1.53 4.64 -9.50
N LYS A 77 -1.66 4.11 -10.71
CA LYS A 77 -1.10 2.82 -11.04
C LYS A 77 0.42 2.90 -11.11
N VAL A 78 1.06 1.91 -10.53
CA VAL A 78 2.51 1.76 -10.50
C VAL A 78 2.89 0.48 -11.22
N PHE A 79 3.93 0.56 -12.03
CA PHE A 79 4.49 -0.57 -12.78
C PHE A 79 5.97 -0.67 -12.49
N GLU A 80 6.46 -1.88 -12.31
CA GLU A 80 7.88 -2.19 -12.38
C GLU A 80 8.19 -2.64 -13.81
N VAL A 81 9.04 -1.91 -14.50
CA VAL A 81 9.30 -2.12 -15.92
C VAL A 81 10.67 -2.74 -16.21
N GLY A 82 11.56 -2.82 -15.22
CA GLY A 82 12.87 -3.46 -15.31
C GLY A 82 12.85 -5.00 -15.31
N GLY A 83 11.66 -5.61 -15.10
CA GLY A 83 11.50 -7.08 -15.09
C GLY A 83 12.02 -7.77 -13.84
N LYS A 84 12.32 -7.03 -12.78
CA LYS A 84 12.87 -7.58 -11.54
C LYS A 84 11.88 -8.48 -10.82
N TYR A 85 10.59 -8.09 -10.77
CA TYR A 85 9.56 -8.95 -10.18
C TYR A 85 9.42 -10.30 -10.92
N CYS A 86 9.62 -10.34 -12.24
CA CYS A 86 9.62 -11.61 -12.99
C CYS A 86 10.76 -12.52 -12.57
N ARG A 87 11.96 -11.95 -12.33
CA ARG A 87 13.12 -12.72 -11.84
C ARG A 87 12.88 -13.24 -10.43
N ILE A 88 12.28 -12.43 -9.55
CA ILE A 88 11.92 -12.83 -8.18
C ILE A 88 10.89 -13.95 -8.21
N ALA A 89 9.85 -13.83 -9.03
CA ALA A 89 8.83 -14.88 -9.20
C ALA A 89 9.43 -16.20 -9.67
N GLY A 90 10.33 -16.14 -10.67
CA GLY A 90 11.05 -17.33 -11.16
C GLY A 90 11.97 -17.94 -10.11
N LYS A 91 12.69 -17.14 -9.34
CA LYS A 91 13.57 -17.60 -8.25
C LYS A 91 12.80 -18.26 -7.11
N CYS A 92 11.63 -17.73 -6.77
CA CYS A 92 10.77 -18.25 -5.71
C CYS A 92 9.80 -19.34 -6.20
N GLU A 93 9.78 -19.64 -7.50
CA GLU A 93 8.85 -20.59 -8.14
C GLU A 93 7.37 -20.29 -7.86
N VAL A 94 7.00 -19.00 -7.87
CA VAL A 94 5.63 -18.54 -7.60
C VAL A 94 5.07 -17.72 -8.77
N PRO A 95 3.75 -17.70 -8.97
CA PRO A 95 3.13 -16.80 -9.93
C PRO A 95 3.26 -15.34 -9.45
N ILE A 96 3.29 -14.40 -10.40
CA ILE A 96 3.49 -12.96 -10.09
C ILE A 96 2.40 -12.38 -9.20
N ILE A 97 1.20 -12.98 -9.17
CA ILE A 97 0.13 -12.56 -8.27
C ILE A 97 0.51 -12.73 -6.80
N ASP A 98 1.33 -13.72 -6.47
CA ASP A 98 1.85 -13.94 -5.13
C ASP A 98 2.86 -12.88 -4.69
N LEU A 99 3.39 -12.12 -5.64
CA LEU A 99 4.19 -10.92 -5.42
C LEU A 99 3.35 -9.63 -5.47
N HIS A 100 2.02 -9.75 -5.42
CA HIS A 100 1.10 -8.62 -5.52
C HIS A 100 1.23 -7.82 -6.84
N ILE A 101 1.49 -8.50 -7.94
CA ILE A 101 1.45 -7.96 -9.30
C ILE A 101 0.21 -8.52 -10.01
N TYR A 102 -0.66 -7.66 -10.52
CA TYR A 102 -1.85 -8.08 -11.24
C TYR A 102 -1.50 -8.77 -12.57
N PRO A 103 -1.88 -10.04 -12.81
CA PRO A 103 -1.43 -10.79 -13.99
C PRO A 103 -1.81 -10.16 -15.33
N HIS A 104 -2.97 -9.51 -15.41
CA HIS A 104 -3.47 -8.91 -16.66
C HIS A 104 -2.89 -7.53 -16.94
N SER A 105 -2.92 -6.63 -15.97
CA SER A 105 -2.43 -5.26 -16.13
C SER A 105 -0.94 -5.10 -15.90
N ARG A 106 -0.32 -6.01 -15.14
CA ARG A 106 1.06 -5.91 -14.63
C ARG A 106 1.26 -4.78 -13.62
N ALA A 107 0.20 -4.09 -13.22
CA ALA A 107 0.28 -3.07 -12.18
C ALA A 107 0.58 -3.69 -10.81
N CYS A 108 1.27 -2.93 -9.98
CA CYS A 108 1.52 -3.27 -8.59
C CYS A 108 0.24 -3.13 -7.75
N CYS A 109 -0.06 -4.10 -6.91
CA CYS A 109 -1.13 -4.03 -5.92
C CYS A 109 -0.57 -3.40 -4.63
N LEU A 110 -0.77 -2.09 -4.47
CA LEU A 110 -0.20 -1.34 -3.34
C LEU A 110 -0.95 -1.57 -2.01
N GLY A 111 -1.98 -2.41 -2.01
CA GLY A 111 -2.75 -2.79 -0.82
C GLY A 111 -4.20 -2.32 -0.84
N LEU A 112 -4.90 -2.59 0.27
CA LEU A 112 -6.34 -2.37 0.44
C LEU A 112 -6.62 -1.23 1.44
N LYS A 113 -5.98 -0.06 1.30
CA LYS A 113 -6.24 1.06 2.21
C LYS A 113 -7.24 2.02 1.59
N TYR A 114 -8.39 2.20 2.27
CA TYR A 114 -9.33 3.29 1.98
C TYR A 114 -8.73 4.60 2.50
N ARG A 115 -7.93 5.26 1.67
CA ARG A 115 -7.54 6.66 1.87
C ARG A 115 -8.09 7.47 0.72
N ASP A 116 -8.58 8.67 1.03
CA ASP A 116 -8.95 9.63 0.01
C ASP A 116 -7.71 9.95 -0.84
N SER A 117 -7.68 9.41 -2.07
CA SER A 117 -6.60 9.61 -3.03
C SER A 117 -6.40 11.08 -3.39
N GLN A 118 -7.43 11.93 -3.19
CA GLN A 118 -7.35 13.36 -3.45
C GLN A 118 -6.55 14.11 -2.37
N GLN A 119 -6.37 13.52 -1.19
CA GLN A 119 -5.62 14.11 -0.07
C GLN A 119 -4.16 13.64 -0.04
N LEU A 120 -3.81 12.58 -0.77
CA LEU A 120 -2.44 12.07 -0.80
C LEU A 120 -1.56 12.96 -1.69
N CYS A 121 -0.49 13.54 -1.13
CA CYS A 121 0.56 14.15 -1.94
C CYS A 121 1.50 13.08 -2.48
N ILE A 122 2.33 13.42 -3.47
CA ILE A 122 3.25 12.45 -4.09
C ILE A 122 4.27 11.90 -3.07
N GLU A 123 4.70 12.72 -2.12
CA GLU A 123 5.61 12.34 -1.05
C GLU A 123 5.00 11.21 -0.18
N ASP A 124 3.78 11.42 0.34
CA ASP A 124 3.07 10.40 1.12
C ASP A 124 2.81 9.14 0.29
N PHE A 125 2.47 9.30 -1.00
CA PHE A 125 2.22 8.18 -1.90
C PHE A 125 3.48 7.31 -2.08
N LEU A 126 4.64 7.93 -2.32
CA LEU A 126 5.90 7.21 -2.46
C LEU A 126 6.31 6.55 -1.12
N TYR A 127 6.30 7.30 -0.02
CA TYR A 127 6.79 6.79 1.26
C TYR A 127 5.84 5.78 1.93
N GLU A 128 4.53 5.94 1.81
CA GLU A 128 3.59 5.09 2.52
C GLU A 128 3.13 3.86 1.71
N LEU A 129 3.22 3.92 0.38
CA LEU A 129 2.67 2.87 -0.49
C LEU A 129 3.71 2.28 -1.45
N VAL A 130 4.38 3.11 -2.24
CA VAL A 130 5.25 2.63 -3.32
C VAL A 130 6.52 1.99 -2.77
N ILE A 131 7.26 2.70 -1.92
CA ILE A 131 8.50 2.17 -1.34
C ILE A 131 8.23 0.94 -0.45
N PRO A 132 7.22 0.90 0.43
CA PRO A 132 6.88 -0.32 1.15
C PRO A 132 6.56 -1.51 0.25
N PHE A 133 5.93 -1.28 -0.90
CA PHE A 133 5.68 -2.34 -1.88
C PHE A 133 7.00 -2.89 -2.44
N PHE A 134 7.89 -2.04 -2.95
CA PHE A 134 9.17 -2.46 -3.51
C PHE A 134 10.14 -3.02 -2.45
N TYR A 135 10.11 -2.50 -1.23
CA TYR A 135 10.81 -3.11 -0.10
C TYR A 135 10.41 -4.58 0.10
N ARG A 136 9.09 -4.89 0.04
CA ARG A 136 8.61 -6.26 0.18
C ARG A 136 9.09 -7.16 -0.95
N LEU A 137 9.16 -6.67 -2.18
CA LEU A 137 9.75 -7.42 -3.30
C LEU A 137 11.23 -7.73 -3.05
N SER A 138 12.02 -6.75 -2.63
CA SER A 138 13.44 -6.93 -2.31
C SER A 138 13.64 -7.86 -1.11
N TYR A 139 12.77 -7.77 -0.11
CA TYR A 139 12.76 -8.67 1.04
C TYR A 139 12.48 -10.12 0.61
N THR A 140 11.52 -10.30 -0.30
CA THR A 140 11.20 -11.61 -0.89
C THR A 140 12.38 -12.18 -1.68
N ASP A 141 13.07 -11.34 -2.45
CA ASP A 141 14.28 -11.75 -3.18
C ASP A 141 15.40 -12.20 -2.23
N LYS A 142 15.59 -11.45 -1.13
CA LYS A 142 16.66 -11.72 -0.16
C LYS A 142 16.38 -12.93 0.74
N PHE A 143 15.16 -13.08 1.22
CA PHE A 143 14.81 -14.03 2.29
C PHE A 143 13.83 -15.14 1.87
N GLY A 144 13.30 -15.08 0.68
CA GLY A 144 12.31 -16.02 0.16
C GLY A 144 10.87 -15.64 0.49
N ILE A 145 9.94 -16.24 -0.29
CA ILE A 145 8.52 -15.90 -0.25
C ILE A 145 7.83 -16.30 1.07
N ASP A 146 8.19 -17.43 1.65
CA ASP A 146 7.55 -17.91 2.89
C ASP A 146 7.84 -17.00 4.06
N ARG A 147 9.09 -16.49 4.14
CA ARG A 147 9.47 -15.53 5.16
C ARG A 147 8.80 -14.18 4.93
N ALA A 148 8.76 -13.72 3.68
CA ALA A 148 8.09 -12.48 3.32
C ALA A 148 6.59 -12.51 3.64
N ARG A 149 5.90 -13.61 3.34
CA ARG A 149 4.48 -13.81 3.71
C ARG A 149 4.26 -13.73 5.21
N LYS A 150 5.14 -14.35 5.99
CA LYS A 150 5.05 -14.34 7.45
C LYS A 150 5.29 -12.96 8.06
N ASP A 151 6.31 -12.25 7.56
CA ASP A 151 6.83 -11.04 8.21
C ASP A 151 6.17 -9.74 7.68
N LEU A 152 5.85 -9.68 6.38
CA LEU A 152 5.53 -8.43 5.69
C LEU A 152 4.24 -8.41 4.88
N TRP A 153 3.87 -9.54 4.25
CA TRP A 153 2.66 -9.61 3.47
C TRP A 153 1.47 -9.83 4.41
N GLY A 154 0.43 -9.02 4.28
CA GLY A 154 -0.79 -9.19 5.06
C GLY A 154 -1.48 -10.55 4.80
N GLU A 155 -2.40 -10.93 5.66
CA GLU A 155 -3.08 -12.22 5.66
C GLU A 155 -4.17 -12.38 4.59
N TYR A 156 -4.45 -11.32 3.80
CA TYR A 156 -5.51 -11.39 2.77
C TYR A 156 -5.07 -12.15 1.53
N SER A 157 -6.01 -12.92 0.98
CA SER A 157 -5.85 -13.59 -0.32
C SER A 157 -5.69 -12.57 -1.44
N HIS A 158 -5.12 -12.98 -2.58
CA HIS A 158 -4.91 -12.09 -3.71
C HIS A 158 -6.17 -11.86 -4.55
N GLY A 159 -6.25 -10.71 -5.21
CA GLY A 159 -7.34 -10.34 -6.12
C GLY A 159 -8.70 -10.24 -5.44
N LYS A 160 -9.78 -10.54 -6.17
CA LYS A 160 -11.17 -10.42 -5.67
C LYS A 160 -11.42 -11.16 -4.36
N LYS A 161 -10.71 -12.25 -4.10
CA LYS A 161 -10.88 -12.99 -2.86
C LYS A 161 -10.39 -12.17 -1.67
N GLY A 162 -9.21 -11.54 -1.76
CA GLY A 162 -8.70 -10.65 -0.71
C GLY A 162 -9.57 -9.42 -0.49
N GLU A 163 -10.12 -8.86 -1.58
CA GLU A 163 -11.11 -7.77 -1.49
C GLU A 163 -12.34 -8.18 -0.68
N ILE A 164 -12.86 -9.39 -0.92
CA ILE A 164 -14.00 -9.94 -0.20
C ILE A 164 -13.64 -10.20 1.28
N GLU A 165 -12.47 -10.77 1.55
CA GLU A 165 -11.98 -11.03 2.91
C GLU A 165 -11.87 -9.72 3.70
N HIS A 166 -11.24 -8.71 3.13
CA HIS A 166 -11.15 -7.38 3.73
C HIS A 166 -12.52 -6.74 3.96
N PHE A 167 -13.42 -6.83 2.96
CA PHE A 167 -14.79 -6.32 3.08
C PHE A 167 -15.55 -7.01 4.22
N LEU A 168 -15.41 -8.33 4.35
CA LEU A 168 -16.04 -9.10 5.44
C LEU A 168 -15.46 -8.70 6.80
N GLU A 169 -14.16 -8.42 6.90
CA GLU A 169 -13.54 -7.91 8.13
C GLU A 169 -14.13 -6.55 8.52
N ILE A 170 -14.19 -5.61 7.58
CA ILE A 170 -14.79 -4.29 7.83
C ILE A 170 -16.27 -4.42 8.23
N MET A 171 -17.03 -5.31 7.56
CA MET A 171 -18.42 -5.60 7.94
C MET A 171 -18.54 -6.11 9.37
N ASN A 172 -17.63 -7.01 9.78
CA ASN A 172 -17.61 -7.54 11.13
C ASN A 172 -17.32 -6.44 12.17
N ILE A 173 -16.36 -5.55 11.88
CA ILE A 173 -16.02 -4.41 12.73
C ILE A 173 -17.23 -3.46 12.88
N VAL A 174 -17.89 -3.13 11.77
CA VAL A 174 -19.09 -2.26 11.76
C VAL A 174 -20.23 -2.87 12.59
N ARG A 175 -20.46 -4.19 12.48
CA ARG A 175 -21.48 -4.90 13.27
C ARG A 175 -21.24 -4.86 14.77
N HIS A 176 -19.98 -4.90 15.21
CA HIS A 176 -19.62 -4.81 16.63
C HIS A 176 -19.77 -3.42 17.21
N ASN A 177 -19.89 -2.38 16.36
CA ASN A 177 -20.05 -0.97 16.73
C ASN A 177 -19.13 -0.54 17.91
N PRO A 178 -17.82 -0.75 17.82
CA PRO A 178 -16.90 -0.51 18.93
C PRO A 178 -16.78 0.98 19.23
N GLY A 179 -16.64 1.34 20.50
CA GLY A 179 -16.26 2.70 20.90
C GLY A 179 -14.82 3.04 20.49
N ARG A 180 -14.51 4.32 20.28
CA ARG A 180 -13.17 4.79 19.83
C ARG A 180 -12.00 4.20 20.62
N ASN A 181 -12.19 3.96 21.92
CA ASN A 181 -11.14 3.49 22.82
C ASN A 181 -11.17 1.99 23.10
N ASP A 182 -12.19 1.30 22.59
CA ASP A 182 -12.32 -0.15 22.77
C ASP A 182 -11.26 -0.91 21.98
N PRO A 183 -10.93 -2.15 22.37
CA PRO A 183 -10.12 -3.03 21.53
C PRO A 183 -10.77 -3.20 20.16
N CYS A 184 -9.96 -3.14 19.10
CA CYS A 184 -10.47 -3.33 17.75
C CYS A 184 -10.98 -4.77 17.57
N PRO A 185 -12.18 -4.99 17.02
CA PRO A 185 -12.72 -6.33 16.78
C PRO A 185 -11.93 -7.21 15.82
N CYS A 186 -10.96 -6.64 15.08
CA CYS A 186 -10.06 -7.39 14.21
C CYS A 186 -9.02 -8.26 14.97
N GLY A 187 -8.99 -8.19 16.30
CA GLY A 187 -8.05 -9.00 17.10
C GLY A 187 -6.62 -8.46 17.17
N SER A 188 -6.30 -7.31 16.55
CA SER A 188 -4.95 -6.72 16.54
C SER A 188 -4.44 -6.25 17.92
N GLY A 189 -5.28 -6.26 18.96
CA GLY A 189 -4.96 -5.70 20.28
C GLY A 189 -4.89 -4.16 20.33
N LYS A 190 -4.99 -3.47 19.20
CA LYS A 190 -4.96 -2.01 19.12
C LYS A 190 -6.33 -1.43 19.46
N LYS A 191 -6.36 -0.18 19.99
CA LYS A 191 -7.62 0.57 20.15
C LYS A 191 -8.25 0.85 18.79
N TYR A 192 -9.57 0.77 18.68
CA TYR A 192 -10.31 0.97 17.43
C TYR A 192 -9.92 2.26 16.70
N LYS A 193 -9.77 3.39 17.41
CA LYS A 193 -9.32 4.67 16.83
C LYS A 193 -7.92 4.66 16.21
N LYS A 194 -7.07 3.72 16.60
CA LYS A 194 -5.69 3.54 16.09
C LYS A 194 -5.59 2.38 15.11
N CYS A 195 -6.72 1.76 14.79
CA CYS A 195 -6.81 0.60 13.90
C CYS A 195 -7.77 0.90 12.75
N HIS A 196 -9.02 0.49 12.82
CA HIS A 196 -9.96 0.55 11.70
C HIS A 196 -10.96 1.73 11.72
N LEU A 197 -10.94 2.60 12.73
CA LEU A 197 -11.90 3.71 12.80
C LEU A 197 -11.83 4.61 11.55
N GLY A 198 -10.63 4.93 11.08
CA GLY A 198 -10.45 5.76 9.89
C GLY A 198 -10.99 5.11 8.61
N GLU A 199 -10.84 3.79 8.48
CA GLU A 199 -11.33 3.03 7.34
C GLU A 199 -12.87 2.92 7.36
N VAL A 200 -13.45 2.66 8.54
CA VAL A 200 -14.91 2.54 8.69
C VAL A 200 -15.62 3.88 8.51
N GLU A 201 -15.03 4.97 9.01
CA GLU A 201 -15.58 6.33 8.89
C GLU A 201 -15.22 7.02 7.57
N SER A 202 -14.40 6.42 6.73
CA SER A 202 -14.03 6.98 5.42
C SER A 202 -15.27 7.26 4.57
N PRO A 203 -15.38 8.42 3.91
CA PRO A 203 -16.47 8.75 3.00
C PRO A 203 -16.62 7.76 1.84
N GLU A 204 -15.53 7.13 1.43
CA GLU A 204 -15.48 6.15 0.32
C GLU A 204 -15.94 4.76 0.76
N ASN A 205 -16.01 4.49 2.06
CA ASN A 205 -16.44 3.17 2.54
C ASN A 205 -17.91 2.91 2.16
N PRO A 206 -18.19 1.93 1.28
CA PRO A 206 -19.55 1.65 0.82
C PRO A 206 -20.48 1.24 1.97
N LEU A 207 -19.95 0.74 3.09
CA LEU A 207 -20.73 0.34 4.26
C LEU A 207 -21.20 1.51 5.10
N ARG A 208 -20.57 2.68 5.00
CA ARG A 208 -21.03 3.88 5.71
C ARG A 208 -22.43 4.32 5.27
N ARG A 209 -22.75 4.16 3.98
CA ARG A 209 -24.07 4.51 3.44
C ARG A 209 -25.18 3.61 3.98
N THR A 210 -24.88 2.30 4.17
CA THR A 210 -25.88 1.35 4.71
C THR A 210 -26.14 1.53 6.20
N SER A 211 -25.13 1.94 6.99
CA SER A 211 -25.30 2.17 8.43
C SER A 211 -26.12 3.44 8.75
N LEU A 212 -25.99 4.48 7.95
CA LEU A 212 -26.79 5.70 8.09
C LEU A 212 -28.27 5.46 7.77
N ASP A 213 -28.58 4.65 6.74
CA ASP A 213 -29.95 4.28 6.38
C ASP A 213 -30.62 3.38 7.44
N ALA A 214 -29.86 2.48 8.08
CA ALA A 214 -30.37 1.62 9.13
C ALA A 214 -30.73 2.40 10.43
N SER A 215 -29.89 3.39 10.80
CA SER A 215 -30.17 4.23 11.99
C SER A 215 -31.34 5.18 11.79
N THR A 216 -31.65 5.54 10.55
CA THR A 216 -32.81 6.42 10.22
C THR A 216 -34.14 5.64 10.20
N ARG A 217 -34.11 4.34 9.92
CA ARG A 217 -35.30 3.47 9.90
C ARG A 217 -35.74 2.98 11.29
N LEU A 218 -34.87 3.01 12.28
CA LEU A 218 -35.18 2.61 13.66
C LEU A 218 -35.73 3.77 14.52
N ARG A 219 -35.86 4.98 13.96
CA ARG A 219 -36.46 6.17 14.65
C ARG A 219 -37.81 6.60 14.07
N ARG A 220 -38.52 5.72 13.36
CA ARG A 220 -39.90 5.95 12.93
C ARG A 220 -40.83 4.91 13.52
#